data_639a1525aadd83bffd53053a4e402396
#
_entry.id   639a1525aadd83bffd53053a4e402396
#
_cell.length_a   1.000
_cell.length_b   1.000
_cell.length_c   1.000
_cell.angle_alpha   90.00
_cell.angle_beta   90.00
_cell.angle_gamma   90.00
#
_symmetry.space_group_name_H-M   'P 1'
#
loop_
_entity.id
_entity.type
_entity.pdbx_description
1 polymer ?
#
loop_
_entity_poly.entity_id
_entity_poly.type
_entity_poly.pdbx_seq_one_letter_code
_entity_poly.pdbx_strand_id
1 'polypeptide(L)'
;MTVSPQLMQRIRQDVQSMHAYAIQDSAGMVKLDAMENPHRLPADLQKALGERLGALALNRYPGERVNELRHALASYAGMPEGFDIMLGNGSDELISLLAMACDVPGASILSP
;
A
#
# COMPACT_ATOMS: atom_id res chain seq x y z
N MET A 1 18.69 12.15 19.90
CA MET A 1 19.73 11.12 19.68
C MET A 1 20.33 11.37 18.32
N THR A 2 21.62 11.64 18.23
CA THR A 2 22.34 11.82 16.96
C THR A 2 22.83 10.45 16.48
N VAL A 3 22.49 10.08 15.27
CA VAL A 3 22.95 8.82 14.66
C VAL A 3 24.46 8.89 14.42
N SER A 4 25.19 7.82 14.73
CA SER A 4 26.64 7.76 14.51
C SER A 4 26.97 7.93 13.02
N PRO A 5 27.99 8.75 12.66
CA PRO A 5 28.45 8.90 11.28
C PRO A 5 28.77 7.57 10.57
N GLN A 6 29.29 6.60 11.30
CA GLN A 6 29.62 5.27 10.79
C GLN A 6 28.37 4.46 10.39
N LEU A 7 27.24 4.65 11.09
CA LEU A 7 25.96 4.05 10.70
C LEU A 7 25.36 4.74 9.47
N MET A 8 25.52 6.06 9.36
CA MET A 8 25.05 6.80 8.20
C MET A 8 25.74 6.39 6.90
N GLN A 9 27.02 6.01 6.95
CA GLN A 9 27.75 5.51 5.78
C GLN A 9 27.21 4.20 5.18
N ARG A 10 26.39 3.47 5.94
CA ARG A 10 25.72 2.24 5.48
C ARG A 10 24.43 2.50 4.70
N ILE A 11 23.97 3.74 4.71
CA ILE A 11 22.77 4.15 3.99
C ILE A 11 23.21 4.84 2.70
N ARG A 12 22.57 4.51 1.59
CA ARG A 12 22.84 5.12 0.28
C ARG A 12 22.70 6.65 0.37
N GLN A 13 23.60 7.38 -0.29
CA GLN A 13 23.64 8.84 -0.23
C GLN A 13 22.38 9.49 -0.79
N ASP A 14 21.82 8.95 -1.88
CA ASP A 14 20.57 9.41 -2.48
C ASP A 14 19.40 9.28 -1.48
N VAL A 15 19.33 8.18 -0.73
CA VAL A 15 18.32 7.98 0.33
C VAL A 15 18.50 8.97 1.47
N GLN A 16 19.75 9.29 1.84
CA GLN A 16 20.03 10.28 2.91
C GLN A 16 19.58 11.69 2.53
N SER A 17 19.54 12.01 1.25
CA SER A 17 19.09 13.31 0.73
C SER A 17 17.57 13.42 0.54
N MET A 18 16.84 12.31 0.66
CA MET A 18 15.39 12.31 0.53
C MET A 18 14.71 13.00 1.72
N HIS A 19 13.62 13.66 1.44
CA HIS A 19 12.75 14.24 2.46
C HIS A 19 11.54 13.32 2.65
N ALA A 20 11.11 13.15 3.90
CA ALA A 20 9.89 12.41 4.18
C ALA A 20 8.69 13.12 3.54
N TYR A 21 7.76 12.34 3.02
CA TYR A 21 6.48 12.87 2.54
C TYR A 21 5.75 13.55 3.69
N ALA A 22 5.44 14.83 3.52
CA ALA A 22 4.69 15.60 4.51
C ALA A 22 3.23 15.70 4.09
N ILE A 23 2.33 15.15 4.92
CA ILE A 23 0.89 15.33 4.74
C ILE A 23 0.57 16.79 5.07
N GLN A 24 -0.12 17.47 4.16
CA GLN A 24 -0.57 18.85 4.37
C GLN A 24 -1.66 18.87 5.45
N ASP A 25 -1.56 19.84 6.37
CA ASP A 25 -2.63 20.08 7.33
C ASP A 25 -3.83 20.66 6.61
N SER A 26 -4.95 19.95 6.67
CA SER A 26 -6.21 20.33 6.05
C SER A 26 -7.31 20.62 7.09
N ALA A 27 -6.95 20.86 8.34
CA ALA A 27 -7.91 21.17 9.40
C ALA A 27 -8.76 22.40 9.03
N GLY A 28 -10.09 22.22 9.00
CA GLY A 28 -11.04 23.26 8.63
C GLY A 28 -11.17 23.55 7.12
N MET A 29 -10.49 22.78 6.27
CA MET A 29 -10.54 22.89 4.81
C MET A 29 -11.31 21.72 4.18
N VAL A 30 -11.73 21.89 2.93
CA VAL A 30 -12.20 20.78 2.09
C VAL A 30 -10.97 20.10 1.48
N LYS A 31 -10.71 18.88 1.89
CA LYS A 31 -9.53 18.12 1.43
C LYS A 31 -9.80 17.51 0.05
N LEU A 32 -9.05 17.94 -0.96
CA LEU A 32 -9.17 17.48 -2.35
C LEU A 32 -7.81 17.04 -2.97
N ASP A 33 -6.78 16.98 -2.15
CA ASP A 33 -5.39 16.77 -2.58
C ASP A 33 -4.94 15.31 -2.69
N ALA A 34 -5.69 14.38 -2.10
CA ALA A 34 -5.27 12.98 -2.00
C ALA A 34 -6.29 11.97 -2.58
N MET A 35 -7.24 12.42 -3.37
CA MET A 35 -8.29 11.58 -3.99
C MET A 35 -9.01 10.65 -2.99
N GLU A 36 -9.15 11.10 -1.74
CA GLU A 36 -9.86 10.35 -0.70
C GLU A 36 -11.36 10.34 -0.96
N ASN A 37 -12.00 9.22 -0.66
CA ASN A 37 -13.46 9.15 -0.70
C ASN A 37 -14.07 9.92 0.50
N PRO A 38 -14.81 11.02 0.30
CA PRO A 38 -15.40 11.80 1.39
C PRO A 38 -16.57 11.09 2.07
N HIS A 39 -17.12 10.05 1.45
CA HIS A 39 -18.29 9.34 1.98
C HIS A 39 -17.86 8.24 2.95
N ARG A 40 -18.46 8.24 4.12
CA ARG A 40 -18.31 7.14 5.09
C ARG A 40 -19.15 5.94 4.66
N LEU A 41 -18.72 4.75 5.08
CA LEU A 41 -19.56 3.57 4.96
C LEU A 41 -20.90 3.79 5.71
N PRO A 42 -22.03 3.29 5.21
CA PRO A 42 -23.29 3.23 5.94
C PRO A 42 -23.10 2.56 7.31
N ALA A 43 -23.90 2.96 8.30
CA ALA A 43 -23.71 2.53 9.70
C ALA A 43 -23.85 1.01 9.88
N ASP A 44 -24.74 0.38 9.16
CA ASP A 44 -24.94 -1.07 9.14
C ASP A 44 -23.72 -1.81 8.58
N LEU A 45 -23.11 -1.29 7.52
CA LEU A 45 -21.87 -1.84 6.95
C LEU A 45 -20.69 -1.61 7.88
N GLN A 46 -20.57 -0.46 8.55
CA GLN A 46 -19.52 -0.22 9.55
C GLN A 46 -19.62 -1.25 10.69
N LYS A 47 -20.84 -1.51 11.19
CA LYS A 47 -21.06 -2.51 12.23
C LYS A 47 -20.67 -3.91 11.77
N ALA A 48 -21.17 -4.33 10.61
CA ALA A 48 -20.87 -5.65 10.04
C ALA A 48 -19.36 -5.85 9.79
N LEU A 49 -18.65 -4.82 9.32
CA LEU A 49 -17.20 -4.84 9.14
C LEU A 49 -16.49 -4.99 10.49
N GLY A 50 -16.90 -4.23 11.51
CA GLY A 50 -16.33 -4.30 12.85
C GLY A 50 -16.50 -5.68 13.49
N GLU A 51 -17.67 -6.30 13.36
CA GLU A 51 -17.93 -7.66 13.83
C GLU A 51 -17.05 -8.69 13.13
N ARG A 52 -16.91 -8.61 11.82
CA ARG A 52 -16.04 -9.50 11.04
C ARG A 52 -14.57 -9.34 11.38
N LEU A 53 -14.08 -8.10 11.50
CA LEU A 53 -12.70 -7.83 11.89
C LEU A 53 -12.39 -8.32 13.32
N GLY A 54 -13.34 -8.12 14.26
CA GLY A 54 -13.19 -8.61 15.62
C GLY A 54 -13.15 -10.14 15.73
N ALA A 55 -13.73 -10.86 14.79
CA ALA A 55 -13.72 -12.32 14.73
C ALA A 55 -12.44 -12.90 14.08
N LEU A 56 -11.59 -12.06 13.50
CA LEU A 56 -10.36 -12.53 12.86
C LEU A 56 -9.29 -12.88 13.90
N ALA A 57 -8.57 -13.96 13.66
CA ALA A 57 -7.39 -14.34 14.44
C ALA A 57 -6.17 -13.51 13.98
N LEU A 58 -6.12 -12.21 14.33
CA LEU A 58 -5.08 -11.28 13.93
C LEU A 58 -3.66 -11.69 14.37
N ASN A 59 -3.55 -12.62 15.29
CA ASN A 59 -2.30 -13.22 15.77
C ASN A 59 -1.82 -14.39 14.90
N ARG A 60 -2.49 -14.68 13.79
CA ARG A 60 -2.16 -15.76 12.86
C ARG A 60 -1.89 -15.23 11.48
N TYR A 61 -1.07 -15.93 10.71
CA TYR A 61 -0.94 -15.69 9.29
C TYR A 61 -2.27 -16.00 8.57
N PRO A 62 -2.62 -15.25 7.51
CA PRO A 62 -3.93 -15.38 6.84
C PRO A 62 -4.14 -16.73 6.13
N GLY A 63 -3.07 -17.49 5.86
CA GLY A 63 -3.15 -18.81 5.25
C GLY A 63 -3.85 -18.82 3.87
N GLU A 64 -4.69 -19.82 3.64
CA GLU A 64 -5.41 -19.99 2.37
C GLU A 64 -6.44 -18.89 2.06
N ARG A 65 -6.85 -18.13 3.04
CA ARG A 65 -7.78 -16.99 2.86
C ARG A 65 -7.27 -15.92 1.90
N VAL A 66 -5.96 -15.81 1.74
CA VAL A 66 -5.34 -14.92 0.74
C VAL A 66 -5.73 -15.38 -0.68
N ASN A 67 -5.75 -16.67 -0.93
CA ASN A 67 -6.14 -17.22 -2.24
C ASN A 67 -7.64 -16.99 -2.51
N GLU A 68 -8.50 -17.17 -1.50
CA GLU A 68 -9.93 -16.85 -1.62
C GLU A 68 -10.13 -15.37 -2.01
N LEU A 69 -9.40 -14.46 -1.38
CA LEU A 69 -9.44 -13.03 -1.70
C LEU A 69 -8.95 -12.76 -3.13
N ARG A 70 -7.83 -13.38 -3.54
CA ARG A 70 -7.30 -13.23 -4.90
C ARG A 70 -8.32 -13.66 -5.94
N HIS A 71 -8.95 -14.84 -5.75
CA HIS A 71 -9.99 -15.33 -6.66
C HIS A 71 -11.21 -14.40 -6.70
N ALA A 72 -11.66 -13.90 -5.55
CA ALA A 72 -12.78 -12.97 -5.51
C ALA A 72 -12.46 -11.66 -6.24
N LEU A 73 -11.26 -11.11 -6.07
CA LEU A 73 -10.80 -9.91 -6.75
C LEU A 73 -10.61 -10.14 -8.25
N ALA A 74 -10.05 -11.27 -8.65
CA ALA A 74 -9.89 -11.64 -10.06
C ALA A 74 -11.25 -11.73 -10.77
N SER A 75 -12.22 -12.37 -10.13
CA SER A 75 -13.60 -12.45 -10.63
C SER A 75 -14.24 -11.05 -10.73
N TYR A 76 -14.10 -10.23 -9.68
CA TYR A 76 -14.65 -8.87 -9.67
C TYR A 76 -14.04 -7.97 -10.76
N ALA A 77 -12.72 -8.09 -10.98
CA ALA A 77 -12.00 -7.29 -11.98
C ALA A 77 -12.15 -7.83 -13.42
N GLY A 78 -12.80 -8.98 -13.61
CA GLY A 78 -12.88 -9.62 -14.93
C GLY A 78 -11.50 -10.05 -15.45
N MET A 79 -10.65 -10.59 -14.58
CA MET A 79 -9.27 -10.95 -14.91
C MET A 79 -9.24 -12.00 -16.04
N PRO A 80 -8.45 -11.77 -17.10
CA PRO A 80 -8.29 -12.75 -18.17
C PRO A 80 -7.62 -14.04 -17.70
N GLU A 81 -7.88 -15.15 -18.37
CA GLU A 81 -7.21 -16.41 -18.11
C GLU A 81 -5.68 -16.27 -18.32
N GLY A 82 -4.91 -16.93 -17.47
CA GLY A 82 -3.45 -16.90 -17.50
C GLY A 82 -2.82 -15.72 -16.74
N PHE A 83 -3.64 -14.84 -16.15
CA PHE A 83 -3.18 -13.74 -15.29
C PHE A 83 -3.57 -13.99 -13.84
N ASP A 84 -2.88 -13.30 -12.95
CA ASP A 84 -3.11 -13.43 -11.51
C ASP A 84 -3.01 -12.04 -10.82
N ILE A 85 -3.45 -11.96 -9.56
CA ILE A 85 -3.46 -10.74 -8.77
C ILE A 85 -2.37 -10.79 -7.70
N MET A 86 -1.53 -9.77 -7.66
CA MET A 86 -0.64 -9.50 -6.54
C MET A 86 -1.36 -8.59 -5.54
N LEU A 87 -1.31 -8.97 -4.27
CA LEU A 87 -1.83 -8.17 -3.17
C LEU A 87 -0.70 -7.46 -2.44
N GLY A 88 -0.92 -6.23 -2.02
CA GLY A 88 0.01 -5.43 -1.25
C GLY A 88 -0.70 -4.51 -0.28
N ASN A 89 0.05 -3.87 0.59
CA ASN A 89 -0.45 -2.88 1.54
C ASN A 89 -0.53 -1.50 0.86
N GLY A 90 -1.48 -1.38 -0.06
CA GLY A 90 -1.67 -0.19 -0.89
C GLY A 90 -0.84 -0.20 -2.17
N SER A 91 -1.06 0.83 -3.01
CA SER A 91 -0.39 0.98 -4.30
C SER A 91 1.11 1.24 -4.18
N ASP A 92 1.53 1.95 -3.15
CA ASP A 92 2.94 2.36 -2.97
C ASP A 92 3.85 1.16 -2.75
N GLU A 93 3.40 0.15 -2.01
CA GLU A 93 4.13 -1.10 -1.86
C GLU A 93 4.24 -1.84 -3.20
N LEU A 94 3.14 -1.92 -3.95
CA LEU A 94 3.13 -2.60 -5.25
C LEU A 94 4.02 -1.89 -6.28
N ILE A 95 4.00 -0.56 -6.32
CA ILE A 95 4.88 0.26 -7.15
C ILE A 95 6.35 0.03 -6.78
N SER A 96 6.65 0.00 -5.48
CA SER A 96 8.01 -0.27 -4.99
C SER A 96 8.49 -1.67 -5.38
N LEU A 97 7.63 -2.69 -5.27
CA LEU A 97 7.95 -4.05 -5.68
C LEU A 97 8.20 -4.15 -7.18
N LEU A 98 7.38 -3.47 -8.00
CA LEU A 98 7.59 -3.40 -9.45
C LEU A 98 8.90 -2.69 -9.80
N ALA A 99 9.18 -1.57 -9.16
CA ALA A 99 10.43 -0.84 -9.40
C ALA A 99 11.65 -1.70 -9.07
N MET A 100 11.63 -2.42 -7.94
CA MET A 100 12.71 -3.34 -7.56
C MET A 100 12.83 -4.53 -8.51
N ALA A 101 11.71 -5.09 -8.98
CA ALA A 101 11.72 -6.23 -9.90
C ALA A 101 12.24 -5.86 -11.30
N CYS A 102 12.05 -4.62 -11.71
CA CYS A 102 12.45 -4.11 -13.03
C CYS A 102 13.77 -3.33 -13.00
N ASP A 103 14.45 -3.27 -11.85
CA ASP A 103 15.74 -2.57 -11.68
C ASP A 103 16.87 -3.37 -12.33
N VAL A 104 17.03 -3.18 -13.63
CA VAL A 104 18.14 -3.72 -14.44
C VAL A 104 19.00 -2.57 -14.97
N PRO A 105 20.29 -2.82 -15.32
CA PRO A 105 21.15 -1.78 -15.86
C PRO A 105 20.52 -1.05 -17.06
N GLY A 106 20.38 0.26 -16.95
CA GLY A 106 19.75 1.11 -17.98
C GLY A 106 18.23 1.21 -17.90
N ALA A 107 17.58 0.60 -16.92
CA ALA A 107 16.15 0.77 -16.69
C ALA A 107 15.82 2.23 -16.33
N SER A 108 14.66 2.69 -16.77
CA SER A 108 14.12 4.02 -16.46
C SER A 108 12.65 3.91 -16.07
N ILE A 109 12.26 4.68 -15.08
CA ILE A 109 10.85 4.85 -14.70
C ILE A 109 10.40 6.20 -15.25
N LEU A 110 9.35 6.19 -16.07
CA LEU A 110 8.70 7.40 -16.55
C LEU A 110 7.45 7.66 -15.74
N SER A 111 7.34 8.87 -15.19
CA SER A 111 6.16 9.36 -14.51
C SER A 111 5.70 10.66 -15.14
N PRO A 112 4.39 10.85 -15.42
CA PRO A 112 3.86 12.10 -15.96
C PRO A 112 3.99 13.25 -14.97
#